data_b5752ac608980150625230581dfdc793
#
_entry.id   b5752ac608980150625230581dfdc793
#
_cell.length_a   1.000
_cell.length_b   1.000
_cell.length_c   1.000
_cell.angle_alpha   90.00
_cell.angle_beta   90.00
_cell.angle_gamma   90.00
#
_symmetry.space_group_name_H-M   'P 1'
#
loop_
_entity.id
_entity.type
_entity.pdbx_description
1 polymer ?
#
loop_
_entity_poly.entity_id
_entity_poly.type
_entity_poly.pdbx_seq_one_letter_code
_entity_poly.pdbx_strand_id
1 'polypeptide(L)'
;MGQQQLLLIILVTIIVGLATIVAINTFQSAAEEANIDSIRQDILQAQSNANAYALKPEVLGGGNGRYQGISLQAISLPEENENATYELGEINDDSFEIIATSERGFSLTATITRDSIDWNREDP
;
A
#
# COMPACT_ATOMS: atom_id res chain seq x y z
N MET A 1 -25.32 17.00 47.81
CA MET A 1 -25.81 16.09 46.79
C MET A 1 -25.44 16.54 45.39
N GLY A 2 -25.85 17.73 44.96
CA GLY A 2 -25.59 18.18 43.61
C GLY A 2 -24.13 18.29 43.21
N GLN A 3 -23.26 18.62 44.17
CA GLN A 3 -21.84 18.84 43.91
C GLN A 3 -21.10 17.55 43.54
N GLN A 4 -21.38 16.46 44.24
CA GLN A 4 -20.78 15.15 43.94
C GLN A 4 -21.27 14.61 42.60
N GLN A 5 -22.55 14.79 42.28
CA GLN A 5 -23.11 14.37 41.02
C GLN A 5 -22.54 15.16 39.88
N LEU A 6 -22.33 16.45 40.03
CA LEU A 6 -21.70 17.29 39.01
C LEU A 6 -20.26 16.88 38.76
N LEU A 7 -19.50 16.57 39.82
CA LEU A 7 -18.12 16.12 39.67
C LEU A 7 -18.04 14.78 38.95
N LEU A 8 -18.96 13.86 39.24
CA LEU A 8 -19.02 12.57 38.56
C LEU A 8 -19.36 12.74 37.08
N ILE A 9 -20.30 13.63 36.76
CA ILE A 9 -20.67 13.89 35.36
C ILE A 9 -19.50 14.47 34.56
N ILE A 10 -18.79 15.43 35.16
CA ILE A 10 -17.63 16.05 34.53
C ILE A 10 -16.53 15.00 34.33
N LEU A 11 -16.27 14.18 35.34
CA LEU A 11 -15.24 13.13 35.25
C LEU A 11 -15.57 12.13 34.14
N VAL A 12 -16.82 11.65 34.09
CA VAL A 12 -17.27 10.71 33.06
C VAL A 12 -17.17 11.32 31.69
N THR A 13 -17.54 12.58 31.53
CA THR A 13 -17.45 13.29 30.25
C THR A 13 -16.01 13.35 29.76
N ILE A 14 -15.06 13.65 30.64
CA ILE A 14 -13.64 13.70 30.30
C ILE A 14 -13.14 12.31 29.90
N ILE A 15 -13.46 11.28 30.66
CA ILE A 15 -13.03 9.91 30.36
C ILE A 15 -13.58 9.44 29.03
N VAL A 16 -14.84 9.67 28.76
CA VAL A 16 -15.48 9.28 27.49
C VAL A 16 -14.87 10.06 26.31
N GLY A 17 -14.61 11.35 26.50
CA GLY A 17 -13.95 12.17 25.48
C GLY A 17 -12.58 11.65 25.12
N LEU A 18 -11.75 11.33 26.12
CA LEU A 18 -10.41 10.79 25.88
C LEU A 18 -10.47 9.41 25.25
N ALA A 19 -11.38 8.55 25.69
CA ALA A 19 -11.55 7.22 25.13
C ALA A 19 -11.97 7.28 23.65
N THR A 20 -12.82 8.25 23.29
CA THR A 20 -13.25 8.45 21.91
C THR A 20 -12.08 8.84 21.02
N ILE A 21 -11.23 9.76 21.46
CA ILE A 21 -10.04 10.18 20.69
C ILE A 21 -9.10 9.00 20.47
N VAL A 22 -8.83 8.22 21.51
CA VAL A 22 -7.98 7.03 21.40
C VAL A 22 -8.59 6.01 20.43
N ALA A 23 -9.89 5.79 20.50
CA ALA A 23 -10.58 4.85 19.62
C ALA A 23 -10.48 5.27 18.14
N ILE A 24 -10.64 6.57 17.85
CA ILE A 24 -10.53 7.11 16.49
C ILE A 24 -9.11 6.93 15.97
N ASN A 25 -8.10 7.26 16.78
CA ASN A 25 -6.70 7.10 16.38
C ASN A 25 -6.34 5.64 16.12
N THR A 26 -6.80 4.74 16.97
CA THR A 26 -6.58 3.30 16.80
C THR A 26 -7.24 2.79 15.52
N PHE A 27 -8.46 3.23 15.26
CA PHE A 27 -9.18 2.86 14.04
C PHE A 27 -8.47 3.34 12.79
N GLN A 28 -7.99 4.58 12.77
CA GLN A 28 -7.26 5.14 11.64
C GLN A 28 -5.95 4.38 11.39
N SER A 29 -5.23 4.04 12.44
CA SER A 29 -4.00 3.25 12.32
C SER A 29 -4.28 1.85 11.76
N ALA A 30 -5.33 1.20 12.23
CA ALA A 30 -5.73 -0.12 11.73
C ALA A 30 -6.15 -0.05 10.26
N ALA A 31 -6.88 0.98 9.88
CA ALA A 31 -7.32 1.17 8.50
C ALA A 31 -6.11 1.44 7.57
N GLU A 32 -5.14 2.19 8.04
CA GLU A 32 -3.91 2.45 7.28
C GLU A 32 -3.10 1.17 7.09
N GLU A 33 -2.93 0.37 8.13
CA GLU A 33 -2.25 -0.92 8.04
C GLU A 33 -2.97 -1.88 7.09
N ALA A 34 -4.29 -1.91 7.14
CA ALA A 34 -5.09 -2.72 6.22
C ALA A 34 -4.91 -2.26 4.77
N ASN A 35 -4.82 -0.95 4.55
CA ASN A 35 -4.57 -0.39 3.23
C ASN A 35 -3.18 -0.79 2.73
N ILE A 36 -2.15 -0.69 3.58
CA ILE A 36 -0.79 -1.11 3.24
C ILE A 36 -0.76 -2.60 2.88
N ASP A 37 -1.42 -3.44 3.67
CA ASP A 37 -1.46 -4.88 3.40
C ASP A 37 -2.14 -5.18 2.07
N SER A 38 -3.20 -4.47 1.74
CA SER A 38 -3.90 -4.61 0.45
C SER A 38 -2.99 -4.20 -0.71
N ILE A 39 -2.27 -3.09 -0.57
CA ILE A 39 -1.29 -2.64 -1.56
C ILE A 39 -0.18 -3.67 -1.74
N ARG A 40 0.32 -4.23 -0.65
CA ARG A 40 1.34 -5.28 -0.71
C ARG A 40 0.86 -6.52 -1.44
N GLN A 41 -0.39 -6.92 -1.22
CA GLN A 41 -0.98 -8.05 -1.93
C GLN A 41 -1.08 -7.78 -3.43
N ASP A 42 -1.52 -6.58 -3.81
CA ASP A 42 -1.58 -6.18 -5.22
C ASP A 42 -0.19 -6.25 -5.86
N ILE A 43 0.83 -5.75 -5.16
CA ILE A 43 2.20 -5.73 -5.66
C ILE A 43 2.80 -7.13 -5.71
N LEU A 44 2.50 -8.00 -4.74
CA LEU A 44 2.93 -9.39 -4.78
C LEU A 44 2.34 -10.12 -5.99
N GLN A 45 1.09 -9.89 -6.29
CA GLN A 45 0.44 -10.41 -7.48
C GLN A 45 1.12 -9.87 -8.75
N ALA A 46 1.45 -8.58 -8.75
CA ALA A 46 2.16 -7.95 -9.85
C ALA A 46 3.56 -8.55 -10.03
N GLN A 47 4.26 -8.88 -8.94
CA GLN A 47 5.56 -9.56 -9.02
C GLN A 47 5.44 -10.90 -9.70
N SER A 48 4.45 -11.69 -9.33
CA SER A 48 4.20 -12.98 -9.96
C SER A 48 3.95 -12.84 -11.45
N ASN A 49 3.13 -11.87 -11.83
CA ASN A 49 2.84 -11.58 -13.23
C ASN A 49 4.07 -11.05 -13.98
N ALA A 50 4.89 -10.24 -13.30
CA ALA A 50 6.12 -9.72 -13.88
C ALA A 50 7.13 -10.83 -14.15
N ASN A 51 7.24 -11.80 -13.25
CA ASN A 51 8.10 -12.96 -13.47
C ASN A 51 7.62 -13.78 -14.67
N ALA A 52 6.31 -13.94 -14.82
CA ALA A 52 5.74 -14.58 -16.00
C ALA A 52 6.05 -13.81 -17.28
N TYR A 53 5.94 -12.47 -17.24
CA TYR A 53 6.30 -11.61 -18.37
C TYR A 53 7.77 -11.78 -18.74
N ALA A 54 8.66 -11.75 -17.74
CA ALA A 54 10.11 -11.88 -17.99
C ALA A 54 10.47 -13.24 -18.60
N LEU A 55 9.73 -14.30 -18.24
CA LEU A 55 9.97 -15.65 -18.76
C LEU A 55 9.46 -15.85 -20.17
N LYS A 56 8.56 -15.01 -20.66
CA LYS A 56 8.04 -15.12 -22.02
C LYS A 56 9.07 -14.68 -23.04
N PRO A 57 9.18 -15.40 -24.18
CA PRO A 57 10.01 -14.94 -25.31
C PRO A 57 9.52 -13.59 -25.85
N GLU A 58 10.44 -12.84 -26.40
CA GLU A 58 10.13 -11.54 -27.02
C GLU A 58 9.08 -11.66 -28.12
N VAL A 59 9.10 -12.74 -28.87
CA VAL A 59 8.14 -13.03 -29.96
C VAL A 59 6.70 -13.07 -29.43
N LEU A 60 6.52 -13.51 -28.17
CA LEU A 60 5.20 -13.58 -27.52
C LEU A 60 4.87 -12.31 -26.72
N GLY A 61 5.66 -11.27 -26.88
CA GLY A 61 5.43 -10.01 -26.16
C GLY A 61 6.01 -9.97 -24.76
N GLY A 62 6.92 -10.90 -24.44
CA GLY A 62 7.55 -10.95 -23.12
C GLY A 62 8.89 -10.24 -23.08
N GLY A 63 9.53 -10.29 -21.90
CA GLY A 63 10.79 -9.59 -21.65
C GLY A 63 12.03 -10.37 -22.06
N ASN A 64 11.90 -11.61 -22.44
CA ASN A 64 13.02 -12.48 -22.83
C ASN A 64 14.09 -12.55 -21.73
N GLY A 65 13.67 -12.76 -20.50
CA GLY A 65 14.55 -12.83 -19.34
C GLY A 65 14.78 -11.52 -18.63
N ARG A 66 14.13 -10.44 -19.04
CA ARG A 66 14.32 -9.08 -18.50
C ARG A 66 12.99 -8.43 -18.19
N TYR A 67 13.04 -7.41 -17.34
CA TYR A 67 11.88 -6.59 -17.06
C TYR A 67 11.72 -5.40 -18.02
N GLN A 68 12.70 -5.13 -18.86
CA GLN A 68 12.62 -4.03 -19.84
C GLN A 68 11.37 -4.14 -20.70
N GLY A 69 10.70 -3.02 -20.91
CA GLY A 69 9.46 -2.98 -21.67
C GLY A 69 8.22 -3.40 -20.89
N ILE A 70 8.37 -3.70 -19.60
CA ILE A 70 7.23 -4.06 -18.75
C ILE A 70 6.25 -2.88 -18.64
N SER A 71 4.96 -3.19 -18.53
CA SER A 71 3.92 -2.19 -18.35
C SER A 71 2.94 -2.65 -17.30
N LEU A 72 2.12 -1.75 -16.78
CA LEU A 72 1.07 -2.10 -15.82
C LEU A 72 0.10 -3.12 -16.42
N GLN A 73 -0.17 -3.02 -17.70
CA GLN A 73 -1.03 -3.99 -18.40
C GLN A 73 -0.40 -5.38 -18.43
N ALA A 74 0.90 -5.45 -18.65
CA ALA A 74 1.61 -6.73 -18.73
C ALA A 74 1.58 -7.47 -17.39
N ILE A 75 1.55 -6.74 -16.28
CA ILE A 75 1.51 -7.32 -14.94
C ILE A 75 0.10 -7.35 -14.36
N SER A 76 -0.90 -7.01 -15.16
CA SER A 76 -2.31 -7.01 -14.76
C SER A 76 -2.59 -6.17 -13.51
N LEU A 77 -1.86 -5.06 -13.37
CA LEU A 77 -2.05 -4.12 -12.28
C LEU A 77 -2.79 -2.89 -12.82
N PRO A 78 -3.99 -2.59 -12.33
CA PRO A 78 -4.70 -1.39 -12.79
C PRO A 78 -3.97 -0.13 -12.36
N GLU A 79 -4.11 0.94 -13.14
CA GLU A 79 -3.52 2.23 -12.77
C GLU A 79 -4.10 2.78 -11.47
N GLU A 80 -5.35 2.46 -11.21
CA GLU A 80 -6.05 2.90 -10.00
C GLU A 80 -7.03 1.83 -9.56
N ASN A 81 -7.08 1.58 -8.26
CA ASN A 81 -8.10 0.71 -7.66
C ASN A 81 -8.50 1.26 -6.29
N GLU A 82 -9.25 0.46 -5.52
CA GLU A 82 -9.73 0.84 -4.19
C GLU A 82 -8.60 1.14 -3.20
N ASN A 83 -7.42 0.59 -3.43
CA ASN A 83 -6.31 0.65 -2.48
C ASN A 83 -5.37 1.81 -2.74
N ALA A 84 -5.05 2.06 -4.01
CA ALA A 84 -4.04 3.06 -4.36
C ALA A 84 -4.05 3.35 -5.86
N THR A 85 -3.30 4.37 -6.24
CA THR A 85 -2.93 4.65 -7.61
C THR A 85 -1.54 4.08 -7.83
N TYR A 86 -1.36 3.33 -8.91
CA TYR A 86 -0.10 2.64 -9.20
C TYR A 86 0.56 3.21 -10.44
N GLU A 87 1.88 3.35 -10.37
CA GLU A 87 2.68 3.70 -11.54
C GLU A 87 4.02 2.96 -11.47
N LEU A 88 4.65 2.80 -12.61
CA LEU A 88 5.98 2.21 -12.68
C LEU A 88 7.03 3.31 -12.53
N GLY A 89 8.02 3.05 -11.68
CA GLY A 89 9.18 3.92 -11.55
C GLY A 89 10.30 3.48 -12.47
N GLU A 90 11.52 3.42 -11.95
CA GLU A 90 12.69 3.00 -12.71
C GLU A 90 12.59 1.53 -13.11
N ILE A 91 12.90 1.22 -14.37
CA ILE A 91 12.87 -0.15 -14.89
C ILE A 91 14.26 -0.51 -15.39
N ASN A 92 14.80 -1.59 -14.82
CA ASN A 92 16.07 -2.18 -15.21
C ASN A 92 15.83 -3.60 -15.73
N ASP A 93 16.86 -4.24 -16.25
CA ASP A 93 16.75 -5.62 -16.74
C ASP A 93 16.39 -6.61 -15.64
N ASP A 94 16.93 -6.41 -14.43
CA ASP A 94 16.76 -7.34 -13.33
C ASP A 94 15.83 -6.84 -12.22
N SER A 95 15.38 -5.61 -12.30
CA SER A 95 14.52 -5.01 -11.28
C SER A 95 13.63 -3.92 -11.87
N PHE A 96 12.54 -3.62 -11.20
CA PHE A 96 11.71 -2.48 -11.53
C PHE A 96 11.01 -1.98 -10.27
N GLU A 97 10.51 -0.76 -10.32
CA GLU A 97 9.82 -0.15 -9.20
C GLU A 97 8.35 0.04 -9.51
N ILE A 98 7.51 -0.23 -8.51
CA ILE A 98 6.10 0.13 -8.52
C ILE A 98 5.89 1.15 -7.42
N ILE A 99 5.30 2.29 -7.78
CA ILE A 99 4.98 3.35 -6.83
C ILE A 99 3.47 3.33 -6.62
N ALA A 100 3.07 3.05 -5.39
CA ALA A 100 1.67 3.04 -4.99
C ALA A 100 1.41 4.28 -4.15
N THR A 101 0.50 5.14 -4.60
CA THR A 101 0.11 6.34 -3.89
C THR A 101 -1.27 6.11 -3.28
N SER A 102 -1.34 6.13 -1.95
CA SER A 102 -2.58 5.93 -1.23
C SER A 102 -3.38 7.22 -1.14
N GLU A 103 -4.70 7.10 -1.14
CA GLU A 103 -5.59 8.23 -0.87
C GLU A 103 -5.39 8.79 0.54
N ARG A 104 -4.77 8.01 1.43
CA ARG A 104 -4.46 8.44 2.81
C ARG A 104 -3.25 9.37 2.90
N GLY A 105 -2.57 9.63 1.78
CA GLY A 105 -1.51 10.62 1.70
C GLY A 105 -0.09 10.08 1.74
N PHE A 106 0.11 8.79 1.95
CA PHE A 106 1.44 8.19 1.88
C PHE A 106 1.66 7.51 0.53
N SER A 107 2.91 7.28 0.17
CA SER A 107 3.26 6.47 -0.98
C SER A 107 4.18 5.32 -0.55
N LEU A 108 4.03 4.20 -1.24
CA LEU A 108 4.81 3.01 -0.99
C LEU A 108 5.51 2.62 -2.28
N THR A 109 6.83 2.64 -2.27
CA THR A 109 7.64 2.24 -3.42
C THR A 109 8.14 0.83 -3.20
N ALA A 110 7.85 -0.05 -4.13
CA ALA A 110 8.34 -1.42 -4.10
C ALA A 110 9.37 -1.61 -5.20
N THR A 111 10.59 -1.96 -4.82
CA THR A 111 11.63 -2.35 -5.77
C THR A 111 11.57 -3.87 -5.90
N ILE A 112 11.17 -4.33 -7.06
CA ILE A 112 10.88 -5.73 -7.31
C ILE A 112 12.03 -6.38 -8.06
N THR A 113 12.55 -7.47 -7.50
CA THR A 113 13.47 -8.37 -8.16
C THR A 113 12.80 -9.72 -8.32
N ARG A 114 13.48 -10.69 -8.94
CA ARG A 114 12.91 -12.03 -9.12
C ARG A 114 12.61 -12.73 -7.81
N ASP A 115 13.42 -12.50 -6.80
CA ASP A 115 13.38 -13.25 -5.55
C ASP A 115 12.92 -12.44 -4.35
N SER A 116 12.85 -11.10 -4.48
CA SER A 116 12.56 -10.25 -3.33
C SER A 116 11.82 -8.98 -3.72
N ILE A 117 11.27 -8.31 -2.73
CA ILE A 117 10.67 -6.99 -2.87
C ILE A 117 11.19 -6.14 -1.71
N ASP A 118 11.79 -5.00 -2.05
CA ASP A 118 12.19 -4.01 -1.06
C ASP A 118 11.13 -2.93 -0.97
N TRP A 119 10.65 -2.70 0.24
CA TRP A 119 9.57 -1.75 0.51
C TRP A 119 10.13 -0.47 1.08
N ASN A 120 9.72 0.65 0.51
CA ASN A 120 10.06 1.97 1.03
C ASN A 120 8.79 2.81 1.12
N ARG A 121 8.52 3.31 2.31
CA ARG A 121 7.34 4.16 2.54
C ARG A 121 7.78 5.62 2.63
N GLU A 122 7.06 6.48 1.93
CA GLU A 122 7.24 7.93 2.03
C GLU A 122 5.95 8.55 2.56
N ASP A 123 6.06 9.30 3.63
CA ASP A 123 4.96 10.06 4.19
C ASP A 123 4.90 11.45 3.55
N PRO A 124 3.71 12.07 3.53
CA PRO A 124 3.56 13.40 2.93
C PRO A 124 4.31 14.48 3.68
#